data_ef7e692f17e45845c042b324438fc9a5
#
_entry.id   ef7e692f17e45845c042b324438fc9a5
#
_cell.length_a   1.000
_cell.length_b   1.000
_cell.length_c   1.000
_cell.angle_alpha   90.00
_cell.angle_beta   90.00
_cell.angle_gamma   90.00
#
_symmetry.space_group_name_H-M   'P 1'
#
loop_
_entity.id
_entity.type
_entity.pdbx_description
1 polymer ?
#
loop_
_entity_poly.entity_id
_entity_poly.type
_entity_poly.pdbx_seq_one_letter_code
_entity_poly.pdbx_strand_id
1 'polypeptide(L)'
;MLRLFYFDTLSMNQLMKIQQWLTLGFAIIQSTAVTLGLKITTGTLDSLAVILMLTAGSMFVVWLGNMNMKFGIGGTITLILFNIISGSIPTLLRSIKMLAKQSYGPLWLFLAAIAGCIVLVFWVSFDRAYYPLKMINTSMSSHDRPIILPIGLNMGAMMTYMVGMSLLMVPTLLANVLGPGSLFANPYFNMVVSGILAFVLFYFFTFVQFDPKAQAKAMLQGNNYILGVRPGEPTR
;
A
#
# COMPACT_ATOMS: atom_id res chain seq x y z
N MET A 1 27.94 6.72 -4.53
CA MET A 1 26.93 5.74 -4.84
C MET A 1 25.61 6.44 -5.08
N LEU A 2 25.16 6.43 -6.33
CA LEU A 2 23.89 6.88 -6.91
C LEU A 2 23.24 8.16 -6.31
N ARG A 3 23.69 9.31 -6.80
CA ARG A 3 22.96 10.57 -6.85
C ARG A 3 21.76 10.41 -7.83
N LEU A 4 20.81 9.54 -7.53
CA LEU A 4 19.77 9.21 -8.49
C LEU A 4 18.47 10.00 -8.31
N PHE A 5 18.32 10.81 -7.26
CA PHE A 5 17.10 11.62 -7.16
C PHE A 5 17.39 13.00 -6.55
N TYR A 6 17.57 13.97 -7.42
CA TYR A 6 17.49 15.40 -7.13
C TYR A 6 16.01 15.80 -6.88
N PHE A 7 15.31 15.08 -5.98
CA PHE A 7 13.91 15.42 -5.67
C PHE A 7 13.78 16.69 -4.82
N ASP A 8 14.82 17.06 -4.09
CA ASP A 8 14.81 18.22 -3.19
C ASP A 8 14.75 19.59 -3.92
N THR A 9 14.94 19.61 -5.26
CA THR A 9 14.98 20.84 -6.06
C THR A 9 13.80 20.98 -7.02
N LEU A 10 12.89 19.98 -7.06
CA LEU A 10 11.77 19.97 -8.00
C LEU A 10 10.58 20.76 -7.44
N SER A 11 9.96 21.59 -8.28
CA SER A 11 8.71 22.23 -7.92
C SER A 11 7.58 21.20 -7.79
N MET A 12 6.55 21.47 -6.95
CA MET A 12 5.38 20.61 -6.79
C MET A 12 4.71 20.25 -8.12
N ASN A 13 4.69 21.18 -9.07
CA ASN A 13 4.14 20.94 -10.41
C ASN A 13 4.96 19.95 -11.23
N GLN A 14 6.28 19.96 -11.08
CA GLN A 14 7.17 19.00 -11.75
C GLN A 14 7.02 17.61 -11.13
N LEU A 15 6.92 17.51 -9.80
CA LEU A 15 6.67 16.26 -9.10
C LEU A 15 5.34 15.62 -9.54
N MET A 16 4.27 16.40 -9.62
CA MET A 16 2.97 15.91 -10.10
C MET A 16 3.04 15.40 -11.54
N LYS A 17 3.75 16.08 -12.43
CA LYS A 17 3.94 15.61 -13.81
C LYS A 17 4.71 14.30 -13.87
N ILE A 18 5.82 14.18 -13.13
CA ILE A 18 6.61 12.94 -13.05
C ILE A 18 5.75 11.80 -12.53
N GLN A 19 4.98 12.03 -11.47
CA GLN A 19 4.06 11.04 -10.92
C GLN A 19 3.02 10.58 -11.96
N GLN A 20 2.44 11.48 -12.73
CA GLN A 20 1.48 11.14 -13.78
C GLN A 20 2.10 10.27 -14.88
N TRP A 21 3.31 10.62 -15.34
CA TRP A 21 4.02 9.82 -16.35
C TRP A 21 4.41 8.42 -15.83
N LEU A 22 4.87 8.33 -14.58
CA LEU A 22 5.15 7.05 -13.94
C LEU A 22 3.87 6.21 -13.81
N THR A 23 2.77 6.82 -13.38
CA THR A 23 1.48 6.14 -13.27
C THR A 23 1.00 5.63 -14.64
N LEU A 24 1.16 6.40 -15.71
CA LEU A 24 0.83 5.98 -17.07
C LEU A 24 1.70 4.79 -17.50
N GLY A 25 3.01 4.85 -17.25
CA GLY A 25 3.92 3.74 -17.55
C GLY A 25 3.54 2.45 -16.82
N PHE A 26 3.29 2.52 -15.51
CA PHE A 26 2.82 1.38 -14.74
C PHE A 26 1.45 0.87 -15.21
N ALA A 27 0.52 1.76 -15.56
CA ALA A 27 -0.79 1.38 -16.06
C ALA A 27 -0.70 0.59 -17.39
N ILE A 28 0.18 0.99 -18.30
CA ILE A 28 0.42 0.26 -19.56
C ILE A 28 1.03 -1.13 -19.29
N ILE A 29 2.06 -1.20 -18.45
CA ILE A 29 2.70 -2.46 -18.10
C ILE A 29 1.70 -3.42 -17.46
N GLN A 30 0.92 -2.92 -16.49
CA GLN A 30 -0.03 -3.73 -15.74
C GLN A 30 -1.22 -4.16 -16.60
N SER A 31 -1.79 -3.28 -17.44
CA SER A 31 -2.88 -3.64 -18.35
C SER A 31 -2.44 -4.67 -19.38
N THR A 32 -1.21 -4.55 -19.88
CA THR A 32 -0.63 -5.57 -20.79
C THR A 32 -0.47 -6.91 -20.08
N ALA A 33 0.10 -6.90 -18.87
CA ALA A 33 0.28 -8.11 -18.07
C ALA A 33 -1.06 -8.81 -17.75
N VAL A 34 -2.09 -8.05 -17.38
CA VAL A 34 -3.41 -8.58 -17.08
C VAL A 34 -4.06 -9.15 -18.35
N THR A 35 -4.02 -8.42 -19.47
CA THR A 35 -4.66 -8.85 -20.73
C THR A 35 -4.03 -10.14 -21.25
N LEU A 36 -2.70 -10.21 -21.29
CA LEU A 36 -1.97 -11.39 -21.75
C LEU A 36 -2.02 -12.54 -20.74
N GLY A 37 -1.85 -12.25 -19.46
CA GLY A 37 -1.82 -13.26 -18.39
C GLY A 37 -3.15 -13.93 -18.17
N LEU A 38 -4.27 -13.21 -18.22
CA LEU A 38 -5.61 -13.77 -18.09
C LEU A 38 -6.20 -14.26 -19.41
N LYS A 39 -5.48 -14.11 -20.53
CA LYS A 39 -5.94 -14.51 -21.87
C LYS A 39 -7.35 -14.01 -22.16
N ILE A 40 -7.60 -12.72 -21.84
CA ILE A 40 -8.93 -12.10 -21.97
C ILE A 40 -9.39 -12.12 -23.43
N THR A 41 -8.45 -12.02 -24.38
CA THR A 41 -8.71 -11.98 -25.81
C THR A 41 -7.78 -12.93 -26.55
N THR A 42 -8.21 -13.42 -27.70
CA THR A 42 -7.45 -14.31 -28.58
C THR A 42 -6.82 -13.58 -29.77
N GLY A 43 -7.32 -12.37 -30.10
CA GLY A 43 -6.84 -11.56 -31.21
C GLY A 43 -5.85 -10.48 -30.73
N THR A 44 -4.86 -10.16 -31.57
CA THR A 44 -3.88 -9.10 -31.28
C THR A 44 -4.52 -7.71 -31.24
N LEU A 45 -5.43 -7.42 -32.15
CA LEU A 45 -6.16 -6.15 -32.18
C LEU A 45 -7.09 -5.99 -30.97
N ASP A 46 -7.80 -7.06 -30.59
CA ASP A 46 -8.67 -7.06 -29.42
C ASP A 46 -7.87 -6.89 -28.12
N SER A 47 -6.71 -7.56 -28.05
CA SER A 47 -5.80 -7.37 -26.91
C SER A 47 -5.33 -5.92 -26.78
N LEU A 48 -4.97 -5.29 -27.90
CA LEU A 48 -4.55 -3.90 -27.92
C LEU A 48 -5.70 -2.95 -27.50
N ALA A 49 -6.92 -3.22 -27.97
CA ALA A 49 -8.11 -2.45 -27.58
C ALA A 49 -8.36 -2.56 -26.05
N VAL A 50 -8.27 -3.77 -25.49
CA VAL A 50 -8.45 -3.99 -24.04
C VAL A 50 -7.36 -3.28 -23.23
N ILE A 51 -6.08 -3.34 -23.66
CA ILE A 51 -4.97 -2.64 -23.00
C ILE A 51 -5.22 -1.12 -23.00
N LEU A 52 -5.64 -0.56 -24.12
CA LEU A 52 -5.96 0.88 -24.22
C LEU A 52 -7.15 1.24 -23.33
N MET A 53 -8.22 0.43 -23.30
CA MET A 53 -9.37 0.68 -22.43
C MET A 53 -9.02 0.62 -20.95
N LEU A 54 -8.23 -0.36 -20.52
CA LEU A 54 -7.77 -0.47 -19.13
C LEU A 54 -6.87 0.68 -18.75
N THR A 55 -5.95 1.07 -19.63
CA THR A 55 -5.05 2.21 -19.38
C THR A 55 -5.83 3.52 -19.33
N ALA A 56 -6.75 3.75 -20.25
CA ALA A 56 -7.61 4.93 -20.25
C ALA A 56 -8.49 4.99 -18.99
N GLY A 57 -9.07 3.86 -18.58
CA GLY A 57 -9.86 3.75 -17.36
C GLY A 57 -9.05 4.09 -16.11
N SER A 58 -7.82 3.58 -16.00
CA SER A 58 -6.94 3.90 -14.87
C SER A 58 -6.55 5.38 -14.82
N MET A 59 -6.24 5.99 -15.97
CA MET A 59 -5.94 7.43 -16.05
C MET A 59 -7.16 8.30 -15.74
N PHE A 60 -8.36 7.85 -16.11
CA PHE A 60 -9.60 8.51 -15.73
C PHE A 60 -9.83 8.50 -14.20
N VAL A 61 -9.55 7.37 -13.53
CA VAL A 61 -9.60 7.30 -12.07
C VAL A 61 -8.58 8.21 -11.41
N VAL A 62 -7.35 8.31 -11.95
CA VAL A 62 -6.34 9.28 -11.47
C VAL A 62 -6.84 10.73 -11.64
N TRP A 63 -7.45 11.05 -12.77
CA TRP A 63 -8.04 12.35 -12.99
C TRP A 63 -9.16 12.67 -11.99
N LEU A 64 -10.07 11.71 -11.74
CA LEU A 64 -11.10 11.84 -10.71
C LEU A 64 -10.50 12.06 -9.32
N GLY A 65 -9.42 11.35 -8.98
CA GLY A 65 -8.70 11.54 -7.72
C GLY A 65 -8.15 12.95 -7.56
N ASN A 66 -7.56 13.48 -8.62
CA ASN A 66 -7.05 14.85 -8.63
C ASN A 66 -8.17 15.89 -8.53
N MET A 67 -9.31 15.65 -9.18
CA MET A 67 -10.48 16.50 -9.04
C MET A 67 -11.06 16.45 -7.64
N ASN A 68 -11.12 15.26 -7.03
CA ASN A 68 -11.57 15.11 -5.66
C ASN A 68 -10.61 15.78 -4.64
N MET A 69 -9.31 15.88 -4.95
CA MET A 69 -8.37 16.68 -4.13
C MET A 69 -8.66 18.17 -4.16
N LYS A 70 -9.13 18.68 -5.31
CA LYS A 70 -9.40 20.12 -5.49
C LYS A 70 -10.77 20.54 -4.96
N PHE A 71 -11.79 19.73 -5.18
CA PHE A 71 -13.20 20.09 -4.97
C PHE A 71 -13.95 19.19 -3.99
N GLY A 72 -13.35 18.06 -3.59
CA GLY A 72 -13.98 17.06 -2.75
C GLY A 72 -13.33 16.90 -1.39
N ILE A 73 -13.66 15.80 -0.72
CA ILE A 73 -13.17 15.44 0.62
C ILE A 73 -12.28 14.21 0.49
N GLY A 74 -11.05 14.25 1.10
CA GLY A 74 -10.18 13.09 1.23
C GLY A 74 -9.36 12.70 0.00
N GLY A 75 -9.49 13.41 -1.14
CA GLY A 75 -8.65 13.22 -2.32
C GLY A 75 -8.72 11.81 -2.93
N THR A 76 -7.58 11.33 -3.41
CA THR A 76 -7.44 10.01 -4.06
C THR A 76 -7.76 8.85 -3.10
N ILE A 77 -7.50 9.03 -1.79
CA ILE A 77 -7.76 8.00 -0.77
C ILE A 77 -9.23 7.63 -0.73
N THR A 78 -10.13 8.61 -0.88
CA THR A 78 -11.59 8.36 -0.90
C THR A 78 -12.00 7.43 -2.03
N LEU A 79 -11.42 7.58 -3.22
CA LEU A 79 -11.70 6.68 -4.35
C LEU A 79 -11.20 5.26 -4.10
N ILE A 80 -10.02 5.13 -3.47
CA ILE A 80 -9.46 3.82 -3.10
C ILE A 80 -10.38 3.14 -2.07
N LEU A 81 -10.80 3.86 -1.02
CA LEU A 81 -11.72 3.34 -0.01
C LEU A 81 -13.08 2.96 -0.62
N PHE A 82 -13.62 3.80 -1.50
CA PHE A 82 -14.86 3.50 -2.21
C PHE A 82 -14.75 2.19 -3.02
N ASN A 83 -13.65 2.00 -3.74
CA ASN A 83 -13.42 0.80 -4.52
C ASN A 83 -13.30 -0.45 -3.64
N ILE A 84 -12.55 -0.38 -2.54
CA ILE A 84 -12.41 -1.47 -1.57
C ILE A 84 -13.78 -1.82 -0.96
N ILE A 85 -14.54 -0.85 -0.50
CA ILE A 85 -15.85 -1.05 0.13
C ILE A 85 -16.82 -1.63 -0.90
N SER A 86 -16.92 -1.02 -2.08
CA SER A 86 -17.82 -1.44 -3.14
C SER A 86 -17.54 -2.87 -3.64
N GLY A 87 -16.26 -3.25 -3.73
CA GLY A 87 -15.85 -4.61 -4.09
C GLY A 87 -16.07 -5.64 -2.98
N SER A 88 -15.96 -5.22 -1.72
CA SER A 88 -16.07 -6.12 -0.56
C SER A 88 -17.53 -6.42 -0.17
N ILE A 89 -18.44 -5.45 -0.32
CA ILE A 89 -19.85 -5.61 0.07
C ILE A 89 -20.53 -6.82 -0.61
N PRO A 90 -20.49 -7.01 -1.95
CA PRO A 90 -21.11 -8.16 -2.60
C PRO A 90 -20.56 -9.50 -2.11
N THR A 91 -19.24 -9.54 -1.85
CA THR A 91 -18.57 -10.74 -1.34
C THR A 91 -19.01 -11.08 0.07
N LEU A 92 -19.09 -10.08 0.95
CA LEU A 92 -19.61 -10.25 2.31
C LEU A 92 -21.07 -10.72 2.32
N LEU A 93 -21.92 -10.11 1.50
CA LEU A 93 -23.31 -10.52 1.39
C LEU A 93 -23.47 -11.97 0.90
N ARG A 94 -22.65 -12.40 -0.06
CA ARG A 94 -22.63 -13.80 -0.51
C ARG A 94 -22.19 -14.74 0.61
N SER A 95 -21.13 -14.40 1.33
CA SER A 95 -20.62 -15.19 2.45
C SER A 95 -21.65 -15.32 3.57
N ILE A 96 -22.33 -14.24 3.92
CA ILE A 96 -23.41 -14.24 4.91
C ILE A 96 -24.56 -15.15 4.46
N LYS A 97 -24.99 -15.03 3.19
CA LYS A 97 -26.05 -15.88 2.64
C LYS A 97 -25.65 -17.37 2.59
N MET A 98 -24.39 -17.67 2.31
CA MET A 98 -23.89 -19.05 2.33
C MET A 98 -23.89 -19.63 3.74
N LEU A 99 -23.41 -18.87 4.72
CA LEU A 99 -23.39 -19.28 6.12
C LEU A 99 -24.82 -19.46 6.66
N ALA A 100 -25.75 -18.57 6.31
CA ALA A 100 -27.15 -18.65 6.75
C ALA A 100 -27.90 -19.89 6.23
N LYS A 101 -27.47 -20.45 5.10
CA LYS A 101 -28.09 -21.68 4.52
C LYS A 101 -27.58 -22.98 5.13
N GLN A 102 -26.56 -22.94 5.97
CA GLN A 102 -26.00 -24.13 6.61
C GLN A 102 -26.89 -24.61 7.76
N SER A 103 -26.84 -25.91 8.11
CA SER A 103 -27.68 -26.52 9.15
C SER A 103 -27.71 -25.80 10.51
N TYR A 104 -26.63 -25.08 10.84
CA TYR A 104 -26.51 -24.23 12.04
C TYR A 104 -26.19 -22.80 11.65
N GLY A 105 -26.86 -22.27 10.61
CA GLY A 105 -26.61 -20.96 10.04
C GLY A 105 -26.52 -19.81 11.05
N PRO A 106 -27.48 -19.66 11.99
CA PRO A 106 -27.43 -18.59 13.01
C PRO A 106 -26.21 -18.68 13.92
N LEU A 107 -25.80 -19.90 14.30
CA LEU A 107 -24.60 -20.11 15.14
C LEU A 107 -23.33 -19.71 14.38
N TRP A 108 -23.22 -20.10 13.11
CA TRP A 108 -22.08 -19.74 12.29
C TRP A 108 -21.97 -18.24 12.02
N LEU A 109 -23.11 -17.58 11.84
CA LEU A 109 -23.17 -16.12 11.70
C LEU A 109 -22.72 -15.41 12.99
N PHE A 110 -23.15 -15.90 14.13
CA PHE A 110 -22.75 -15.36 15.43
C PHE A 110 -21.25 -15.52 15.67
N LEU A 111 -20.70 -16.71 15.41
CA LEU A 111 -19.26 -16.98 15.53
C LEU A 111 -18.45 -16.12 14.54
N ALA A 112 -18.92 -15.97 13.30
CA ALA A 112 -18.28 -15.12 12.30
C ALA A 112 -18.29 -13.63 12.71
N ALA A 113 -19.36 -13.16 13.32
CA ALA A 113 -19.44 -11.80 13.85
C ALA A 113 -18.46 -11.57 14.99
N ILE A 114 -18.38 -12.51 15.96
CA ILE A 114 -17.40 -12.44 17.05
C ILE A 114 -15.97 -12.48 16.50
N ALA A 115 -15.66 -13.39 15.58
CA ALA A 115 -14.34 -13.47 14.96
C ALA A 115 -13.99 -12.17 14.23
N GLY A 116 -14.96 -11.58 13.51
CA GLY A 116 -14.80 -10.28 12.85
C GLY A 116 -14.49 -9.15 13.85
N CYS A 117 -15.21 -9.10 14.97
CA CYS A 117 -14.93 -8.12 16.03
C CYS A 117 -13.53 -8.30 16.64
N ILE A 118 -13.11 -9.53 16.90
CA ILE A 118 -11.77 -9.83 17.44
C ILE A 118 -10.69 -9.36 16.45
N VAL A 119 -10.86 -9.67 15.15
CA VAL A 119 -9.93 -9.24 14.10
C VAL A 119 -9.88 -7.71 14.01
N LEU A 120 -11.02 -7.03 14.08
CA LEU A 120 -11.07 -5.57 14.06
C LEU A 120 -10.36 -4.95 15.27
N VAL A 121 -10.61 -5.45 16.48
CA VAL A 121 -9.96 -4.96 17.70
C VAL A 121 -8.44 -5.20 17.63
N PHE A 122 -8.02 -6.39 17.17
CA PHE A 122 -6.62 -6.70 16.97
C PHE A 122 -5.97 -5.74 15.97
N TRP A 123 -6.62 -5.52 14.81
CA TRP A 123 -6.10 -4.64 13.76
C TRP A 123 -5.96 -3.19 14.23
N VAL A 124 -7.01 -2.66 14.87
CA VAL A 124 -6.99 -1.29 15.41
C VAL A 124 -5.93 -1.14 16.50
N SER A 125 -5.75 -2.16 17.36
CA SER A 125 -4.73 -2.15 18.39
C SER A 125 -3.32 -2.18 17.79
N PHE A 126 -3.12 -2.98 16.75
CA PHE A 126 -1.86 -3.07 16.03
C PHE A 126 -1.52 -1.78 15.28
N ASP A 127 -2.51 -1.17 14.63
CA ASP A 127 -2.32 0.10 13.90
C ASP A 127 -2.03 1.29 14.83
N ARG A 128 -2.59 1.26 16.05
CA ARG A 128 -2.29 2.24 17.10
C ARG A 128 -0.99 2.00 17.85
N ALA A 129 -0.38 0.83 17.66
CA ALA A 129 0.87 0.51 18.32
C ALA A 129 2.01 1.35 17.75
N TYR A 130 2.66 2.13 18.61
CA TYR A 130 3.81 2.95 18.26
C TYR A 130 4.91 2.81 19.30
N TYR A 131 6.13 2.94 18.85
CA TYR A 131 7.28 3.03 19.76
C TYR A 131 7.52 4.49 20.14
N PRO A 132 7.36 4.87 21.43
CA PRO A 132 7.52 6.24 21.86
C PRO A 132 9.00 6.62 22.03
N LEU A 133 9.58 7.34 21.08
CA LEU A 133 10.90 7.94 21.26
C LEU A 133 10.77 9.25 22.04
N LYS A 134 11.40 9.33 23.22
CA LYS A 134 11.46 10.55 24.03
C LYS A 134 12.51 11.50 23.46
N MET A 135 12.08 12.69 23.08
CA MET A 135 12.95 13.76 22.61
C MET A 135 12.93 14.92 23.58
N ILE A 136 14.05 15.62 23.66
CA ILE A 136 14.19 16.90 24.37
C ILE A 136 14.48 17.97 23.34
N ASN A 137 13.80 19.10 23.45
CA ASN A 137 14.11 20.31 22.70
C ASN A 137 14.94 21.21 23.58
N THR A 138 16.06 21.75 23.07
CA THR A 138 16.94 22.67 23.82
C THR A 138 16.30 24.00 24.20
N SER A 139 15.20 24.37 23.53
CA SER A 139 14.43 25.57 23.86
C SER A 139 13.41 25.36 24.98
N MET A 140 13.19 24.10 25.43
CA MET A 140 12.23 23.80 26.49
C MET A 140 12.80 24.07 27.87
N SER A 141 11.95 24.60 28.75
CA SER A 141 12.24 24.71 30.17
C SER A 141 12.33 23.33 30.82
N SER A 142 13.12 23.19 31.87
CA SER A 142 13.28 21.93 32.61
C SER A 142 11.97 21.35 33.20
N HIS A 143 10.88 22.13 33.18
CA HIS A 143 9.56 21.73 33.66
C HIS A 143 8.62 21.21 32.53
N ASP A 144 9.01 21.31 31.26
CA ASP A 144 8.17 20.88 30.15
C ASP A 144 8.26 19.36 29.94
N ARG A 145 7.15 18.78 29.52
CA ARG A 145 7.08 17.32 29.25
C ARG A 145 7.91 16.99 28.00
N PRO A 146 8.66 15.88 28.00
CA PRO A 146 9.42 15.47 26.82
C PRO A 146 8.49 15.26 25.62
N ILE A 147 8.90 15.75 24.48
CA ILE A 147 8.21 15.53 23.22
C ILE A 147 8.38 14.05 22.85
N ILE A 148 7.27 13.39 22.51
CA ILE A 148 7.30 12.00 22.07
C ILE A 148 7.19 11.96 20.55
N LEU A 149 8.18 11.36 19.87
CA LEU A 149 8.07 11.00 18.47
C LEU A 149 7.45 9.60 18.37
N PRO A 150 6.17 9.48 17.94
CA PRO A 150 5.55 8.19 17.78
C PRO A 150 6.04 7.53 16.48
N ILE A 151 6.81 6.46 16.58
CA ILE A 151 7.17 5.63 15.43
C ILE A 151 6.13 4.50 15.35
N GLY A 152 5.24 4.57 14.37
CA GLY A 152 4.22 3.55 14.15
C GLY A 152 4.83 2.23 13.69
N LEU A 153 4.36 1.12 14.23
CA LEU A 153 4.80 -0.22 13.83
C LEU A 153 4.36 -0.56 12.40
N ASN A 154 3.31 0.07 11.90
CA ASN A 154 2.66 -0.25 10.64
C ASN A 154 2.87 0.81 9.54
N MET A 155 3.97 1.58 9.60
CA MET A 155 4.20 2.70 8.66
C MET A 155 4.22 2.26 7.20
N GLY A 156 4.85 1.12 6.88
CA GLY A 156 4.99 0.64 5.51
C GLY A 156 3.78 -0.13 4.97
N ALA A 157 2.83 -0.53 5.81
CA ALA A 157 1.79 -1.48 5.42
C ALA A 157 0.85 -0.95 4.34
N MET A 158 0.42 0.31 4.43
CA MET A 158 -0.50 0.89 3.45
C MET A 158 0.13 0.93 2.04
N MET A 159 1.38 1.37 1.92
CA MET A 159 2.10 1.38 0.65
C MET A 159 2.38 -0.02 0.15
N THR A 160 2.77 -0.93 1.04
CA THR A 160 2.97 -2.35 0.71
C THR A 160 1.68 -2.97 0.19
N TYR A 161 0.54 -2.69 0.81
CA TYR A 161 -0.74 -3.19 0.35
C TYR A 161 -1.08 -2.65 -1.05
N MET A 162 -0.98 -1.33 -1.25
CA MET A 162 -1.34 -0.69 -2.53
C MET A 162 -0.46 -1.18 -3.69
N VAL A 163 0.85 -1.15 -3.52
CA VAL A 163 1.80 -1.59 -4.57
C VAL A 163 1.93 -3.11 -4.58
N GLY A 164 1.90 -3.74 -3.40
CA GLY A 164 2.04 -5.17 -3.24
C GLY A 164 0.96 -5.96 -3.94
N MET A 165 -0.32 -5.55 -3.84
CA MET A 165 -1.42 -6.23 -4.53
C MET A 165 -1.19 -6.29 -6.05
N SER A 166 -0.64 -5.24 -6.64
CA SER A 166 -0.29 -5.23 -8.07
C SER A 166 0.87 -6.18 -8.39
N LEU A 167 1.90 -6.19 -7.55
CA LEU A 167 3.08 -7.03 -7.75
C LEU A 167 2.82 -8.50 -7.38
N LEU A 168 1.95 -8.78 -6.41
CA LEU A 168 1.53 -10.15 -6.06
C LEU A 168 0.73 -10.84 -7.19
N MET A 169 0.17 -10.08 -8.12
CA MET A 169 -0.40 -10.66 -9.35
C MET A 169 0.65 -11.20 -10.31
N VAL A 170 1.89 -10.70 -10.27
CA VAL A 170 2.95 -11.10 -11.23
C VAL A 170 3.24 -12.60 -11.23
N PRO A 171 3.43 -13.29 -10.09
CA PRO A 171 3.62 -14.74 -10.10
C PRO A 171 2.48 -15.50 -10.73
N THR A 172 1.23 -15.07 -10.48
CA THR A 172 0.03 -15.68 -11.07
C THR A 172 -0.06 -15.45 -12.58
N LEU A 173 0.30 -14.25 -13.05
CA LEU A 173 0.37 -13.93 -14.47
C LEU A 173 1.45 -14.74 -15.18
N LEU A 174 2.61 -14.91 -14.56
CA LEU A 174 3.69 -15.77 -15.06
C LEU A 174 3.25 -17.23 -15.17
N ALA A 175 2.50 -17.74 -14.19
CA ALA A 175 1.92 -19.08 -14.26
C ALA A 175 1.03 -19.27 -15.50
N ASN A 176 0.21 -18.28 -15.81
CA ASN A 176 -0.70 -18.32 -16.96
C ASN A 176 0.03 -18.20 -18.30
N VAL A 177 1.11 -17.40 -18.37
CA VAL A 177 1.92 -17.22 -19.59
C VAL A 177 2.80 -18.43 -19.86
N LEU A 178 3.49 -18.96 -18.84
CA LEU A 178 4.43 -20.06 -18.96
C LEU A 178 3.74 -21.43 -19.08
N GLY A 179 2.44 -21.50 -18.77
CA GLY A 179 1.63 -22.70 -18.89
C GLY A 179 1.67 -23.63 -17.66
N PRO A 180 0.86 -24.71 -17.70
CA PRO A 180 0.61 -25.58 -16.55
C PRO A 180 1.81 -26.42 -16.10
N GLY A 181 2.86 -26.52 -16.89
CA GLY A 181 4.12 -27.19 -16.54
C GLY A 181 5.13 -26.31 -15.79
N SER A 182 4.85 -25.03 -15.57
CA SER A 182 5.75 -24.13 -14.90
C SER A 182 5.70 -24.29 -13.38
N LEU A 183 6.81 -23.99 -12.71
CA LEU A 183 6.87 -23.95 -11.24
C LEU A 183 5.84 -22.98 -10.64
N PHE A 184 5.54 -21.90 -11.36
CA PHE A 184 4.56 -20.89 -10.95
C PHE A 184 3.10 -21.39 -11.04
N ALA A 185 2.83 -22.48 -11.75
CA ALA A 185 1.51 -23.10 -11.78
C ALA A 185 1.20 -23.87 -10.48
N ASN A 186 2.23 -24.22 -9.69
CA ASN A 186 2.03 -24.86 -8.40
C ASN A 186 1.53 -23.84 -7.38
N PRO A 187 0.32 -24.04 -6.76
CA PRO A 187 -0.25 -23.07 -5.83
C PRO A 187 0.60 -22.86 -4.57
N TYR A 188 1.30 -23.90 -4.11
CA TYR A 188 2.20 -23.80 -2.95
C TYR A 188 3.43 -22.94 -3.26
N PHE A 189 4.03 -23.14 -4.44
CA PHE A 189 5.16 -22.33 -4.88
C PHE A 189 4.76 -20.86 -5.04
N ASN A 190 3.62 -20.60 -5.66
CA ASN A 190 3.08 -19.25 -5.83
C ASN A 190 2.81 -18.58 -4.48
N MET A 191 2.26 -19.31 -3.50
CA MET A 191 2.03 -18.81 -2.15
C MET A 191 3.35 -18.42 -1.46
N VAL A 192 4.38 -19.25 -1.56
CA VAL A 192 5.70 -18.95 -0.96
C VAL A 192 6.35 -17.74 -1.61
N VAL A 193 6.36 -17.68 -2.95
CA VAL A 193 6.91 -16.53 -3.70
C VAL A 193 6.17 -15.25 -3.34
N SER A 194 4.84 -15.29 -3.30
CA SER A 194 4.02 -14.14 -2.91
C SER A 194 4.30 -13.71 -1.47
N GLY A 195 4.49 -14.65 -0.54
CA GLY A 195 4.85 -14.35 0.84
C GLY A 195 6.21 -13.68 0.98
N ILE A 196 7.23 -14.19 0.29
CA ILE A 196 8.56 -13.58 0.24
C ILE A 196 8.49 -12.18 -0.37
N LEU A 197 7.79 -12.03 -1.48
CA LEU A 197 7.62 -10.74 -2.15
C LEU A 197 6.92 -9.73 -1.24
N ALA A 198 5.85 -10.12 -0.56
CA ALA A 198 5.15 -9.27 0.39
C ALA A 198 6.06 -8.82 1.53
N PHE A 199 6.89 -9.73 2.08
CA PHE A 199 7.84 -9.40 3.15
C PHE A 199 8.91 -8.41 2.67
N VAL A 200 9.49 -8.64 1.50
CA VAL A 200 10.51 -7.75 0.90
C VAL A 200 9.92 -6.37 0.62
N LEU A 201 8.71 -6.30 0.09
CA LEU A 201 8.02 -5.04 -0.18
C LEU A 201 7.69 -4.29 1.12
N PHE A 202 7.21 -5.00 2.15
CA PHE A 202 6.94 -4.39 3.45
C PHE A 202 8.21 -3.78 4.05
N TYR A 203 9.30 -4.52 4.04
CA TYR A 203 10.60 -4.02 4.49
C TYR A 203 11.05 -2.79 3.71
N PHE A 204 11.00 -2.85 2.38
CA PHE A 204 11.36 -1.74 1.50
C PHE A 204 10.52 -0.50 1.75
N PHE A 205 9.18 -0.63 1.78
CA PHE A 205 8.30 0.52 1.97
C PHE A 205 8.36 1.09 3.37
N THR A 206 8.69 0.29 4.38
CA THR A 206 8.94 0.81 5.73
C THR A 206 10.11 1.79 5.74
N PHE A 207 11.21 1.46 5.04
CA PHE A 207 12.35 2.37 4.90
C PHE A 207 12.07 3.60 4.03
N VAL A 208 11.25 3.45 3.00
CA VAL A 208 10.83 4.59 2.16
C VAL A 208 9.94 5.55 2.94
N GLN A 209 9.03 5.04 3.76
CA GLN A 209 8.13 5.86 4.59
C GLN A 209 8.84 6.51 5.76
N PHE A 210 9.75 5.78 6.36
CA PHE A 210 10.55 6.26 7.49
C PHE A 210 12.03 6.31 7.07
N ASP A 211 12.42 7.42 6.41
CA ASP A 211 13.83 7.67 6.12
C ASP A 211 14.54 8.17 7.41
N PRO A 212 15.38 7.32 8.04
CA PRO A 212 16.08 7.70 9.27
C PRO A 212 16.97 8.94 9.09
N LYS A 213 17.54 9.13 7.89
CA LYS A 213 18.42 10.26 7.57
C LYS A 213 17.65 11.57 7.49
N ALA A 214 16.50 11.55 6.82
CA ALA A 214 15.62 12.70 6.72
C ALA A 214 15.07 13.09 8.10
N GLN A 215 14.68 12.10 8.91
CA GLN A 215 14.22 12.32 10.28
C GLN A 215 15.32 12.90 11.19
N ALA A 216 16.53 12.35 11.15
CA ALA A 216 17.65 12.86 11.92
C ALA A 216 17.99 14.31 11.54
N LYS A 217 17.93 14.64 10.23
CA LYS A 217 18.14 16.02 9.74
C LYS A 217 17.04 16.96 10.21
N ALA A 218 15.78 16.53 10.15
CA ALA A 218 14.65 17.31 10.65
C ALA A 218 14.73 17.54 12.17
N MET A 219 15.17 16.54 12.92
CA MET A 219 15.43 16.67 14.36
C MET A 219 16.50 17.71 14.64
N LEU A 220 17.63 17.68 13.92
CA LEU A 220 18.70 18.67 14.07
C LEU A 220 18.22 20.09 13.76
N GLN A 221 17.43 20.27 12.70
CA GLN A 221 16.87 21.57 12.32
C GLN A 221 15.85 22.09 13.35
N GLY A 222 15.12 21.17 14.00
CA GLY A 222 14.17 21.51 15.07
C GLY A 222 14.79 21.63 16.47
N ASN A 223 16.11 21.53 16.60
CA ASN A 223 16.80 21.48 17.91
C ASN A 223 16.26 20.39 18.85
N ASN A 224 15.81 19.28 18.28
CA ASN A 224 15.31 18.11 19.01
C ASN A 224 16.39 17.04 19.10
N TYR A 225 16.56 16.46 20.27
CA TYR A 225 17.55 15.43 20.54
C TYR A 225 16.91 14.22 21.22
N ILE A 226 17.39 13.03 20.87
CA ILE A 226 16.98 11.79 21.53
C ILE A 226 17.77 11.65 22.83
N LEU A 227 17.09 11.32 23.93
CA LEU A 227 17.72 11.06 25.22
C LEU A 227 18.74 9.91 25.11
N GLY A 228 20.00 10.18 25.47
CA GLY A 228 21.05 9.17 25.48
C GLY A 228 21.84 8.98 24.19
N VAL A 229 21.48 9.68 23.10
CA VAL A 229 22.19 9.59 21.82
C VAL A 229 22.76 10.96 21.46
N ARG A 230 24.04 11.02 21.06
CA ARG A 230 24.65 12.28 20.60
C ARG A 230 23.99 12.75 19.30
N PRO A 231 23.68 14.06 19.17
CA PRO A 231 23.10 14.59 17.93
C PRO A 231 24.10 14.45 16.78
N GLY A 232 23.58 14.00 15.61
CA GLY A 232 24.39 13.83 14.40
C GLY A 232 24.31 12.42 13.81
N GLU A 233 25.46 11.92 13.30
CA GLU A 233 25.52 10.56 12.68
C GLU A 233 25.04 9.42 13.58
N PRO A 234 25.27 9.41 14.89
CA PRO A 234 24.76 8.35 15.77
C PRO A 234 23.23 8.29 15.92
N THR A 235 22.52 9.33 15.49
CA THR A 235 21.05 9.42 15.56
C THR A 235 20.37 8.80 14.31
N ARG A 236 21.15 8.35 13.34
CA ARG A 236 20.66 7.78 12.07
C ARG A 236 20.11 6.37 12.20
#